data_2c51153df097f679caca58e673f90c1f
#
_entry.id   2c51153df097f679caca58e673f90c1f
#
_cell.length_a   1.000
_cell.length_b   1.000
_cell.length_c   1.000
_cell.angle_alpha   90.00
_cell.angle_beta   90.00
_cell.angle_gamma   90.00
#
_symmetry.space_group_name_H-M   'P 1'
#
loop_
_entity.id
_entity.type
_entity.pdbx_description
1 polymer ?
#
loop_
_entity_poly.entity_id
_entity_poly.type
_entity_poly.pdbx_seq_one_letter_code
_entity_poly.pdbx_strand_id
1 'polypeptide(L)'
;SRQDIRQLIMDMYKLNLPPGDKILHVYPQEYSVDNEQGVVDPIGMSGVRLEANFHIITGQITAFNNIVRCVEKAGLRLADLTLEPIASASSVLSEEEKEAGIALVDIGGGTTDVCVYYDGIIRHAAIIPFGGNAVTRDIKEGCNVMLNQAEKLKTKFGYALADEMYDDKIITIPGLKGRENKEISQRNLALIIQARMEEILDYVMLEIEKSGYERKLTGGIVLTGGGALLNGVDKLTALHSGLESRIGLPIEFLAHGYNANVSNPIYATTLGLLMEAIGHVTMDEVEDKLPAGRDTSRYEVELVGTPYSKDSVLQAGAPQDTPTLGDPTQIQGEAGANPENEGIEQSGWMRRVWDKIRNTMGNDWDDEDLR
;
A
#
# COMPACT_ATOMS: atom_id res chain seq x y z
N SER A 1 22.91 -5.40 25.27
CA SER A 1 21.81 -4.59 25.81
C SER A 1 20.98 -3.99 24.67
N ARG A 2 19.78 -3.46 24.95
CA ARG A 2 18.98 -2.73 23.96
C ARG A 2 19.74 -1.56 23.33
N GLN A 3 20.61 -0.92 24.11
CA GLN A 3 21.42 0.21 23.65
C GLN A 3 22.45 -0.22 22.60
N ASP A 4 23.07 -1.39 22.75
CA ASP A 4 24.04 -1.92 21.78
C ASP A 4 23.37 -2.23 20.43
N ILE A 5 22.15 -2.80 20.45
CA ILE A 5 21.35 -3.06 19.24
C ILE A 5 21.01 -1.74 18.55
N ARG A 6 20.52 -0.74 19.30
CA ARG A 6 20.24 0.60 18.76
C ARG A 6 21.47 1.22 18.12
N GLN A 7 22.63 1.09 18.75
CA GLN A 7 23.89 1.61 18.20
C GLN A 7 24.23 0.94 16.86
N LEU A 8 24.11 -0.39 16.77
CA LEU A 8 24.34 -1.11 15.53
C LEU A 8 23.43 -0.63 14.40
N ILE A 9 22.14 -0.46 14.69
CA ILE A 9 21.17 0.04 13.70
C ILE A 9 21.52 1.48 13.28
N MET A 10 21.83 2.36 14.23
CA MET A 10 22.23 3.74 13.96
C MET A 10 23.50 3.85 13.11
N ASP A 11 24.43 2.91 13.28
CA ASP A 11 25.65 2.88 12.48
C ASP A 11 25.36 2.48 11.02
N MET A 12 24.33 1.68 10.76
CA MET A 12 23.90 1.37 9.39
C MET A 12 23.37 2.60 8.64
N TYR A 13 22.68 3.52 9.32
CA TYR A 13 22.24 4.78 8.71
C TYR A 13 23.39 5.73 8.32
N LYS A 14 24.61 5.49 8.80
CA LYS A 14 25.81 6.27 8.47
C LYS A 14 26.57 5.72 7.26
N LEU A 15 26.13 4.61 6.67
CA LEU A 15 26.78 4.01 5.52
C LEU A 15 26.81 4.98 4.34
N ASN A 16 27.96 5.02 3.64
CA ASN A 16 28.09 5.79 2.42
C ASN A 16 27.32 5.08 1.28
N LEU A 17 26.33 5.75 0.77
CA LEU A 17 25.55 5.33 -0.39
C LEU A 17 26.02 6.02 -1.67
N PRO A 18 25.68 5.49 -2.85
CA PRO A 18 25.83 6.21 -4.11
C PRO A 18 25.13 7.58 -4.05
N PRO A 19 25.66 8.60 -4.75
CA PRO A 19 25.04 9.94 -4.78
C PRO A 19 23.60 9.87 -5.28
N GLY A 20 22.69 10.45 -4.49
CA GLY A 20 21.25 10.49 -4.83
C GLY A 20 20.41 9.44 -4.13
N ASP A 21 21.01 8.48 -3.43
CA ASP A 21 20.30 7.48 -2.66
C ASP A 21 20.26 7.82 -1.16
N LYS A 22 19.24 7.32 -0.48
CA LYS A 22 19.04 7.45 0.97
C LYS A 22 18.59 6.10 1.54
N ILE A 23 19.04 5.76 2.74
CA ILE A 23 18.51 4.63 3.49
C ILE A 23 17.11 5.01 3.97
N LEU A 24 16.14 4.16 3.63
CA LEU A 24 14.75 4.28 4.06
C LEU A 24 14.50 3.44 5.30
N HIS A 25 14.91 2.16 5.27
CA HIS A 25 14.71 1.22 6.37
C HIS A 25 15.93 0.33 6.57
N VAL A 26 16.14 -0.08 7.82
CA VAL A 26 17.20 -1.02 8.26
C VAL A 26 16.54 -2.10 9.11
N TYR A 27 16.48 -3.34 8.60
CA TYR A 27 15.88 -4.48 9.27
C TYR A 27 16.98 -5.47 9.71
N PRO A 28 17.17 -5.72 11.00
CA PRO A 28 18.06 -6.78 11.45
C PRO A 28 17.51 -8.14 10.98
N GLN A 29 18.43 -8.98 10.48
CA GLN A 29 18.10 -10.31 9.98
C GLN A 29 18.47 -11.39 10.98
N GLU A 30 19.63 -11.25 11.59
CA GLU A 30 20.23 -12.24 12.46
C GLU A 30 21.30 -11.57 13.31
N TYR A 31 21.40 -11.97 14.56
CA TYR A 31 22.46 -11.53 15.46
C TYR A 31 23.42 -12.69 15.73
N SER A 32 24.67 -12.32 16.06
CA SER A 32 25.67 -13.22 16.60
C SER A 32 26.26 -12.61 17.87
N VAL A 33 26.32 -13.40 18.93
CA VAL A 33 26.96 -13.01 20.18
C VAL A 33 28.18 -13.91 20.38
N ASP A 34 29.37 -13.31 20.31
CA ASP A 34 30.65 -14.02 20.30
C ASP A 34 30.72 -15.08 19.18
N ASN A 35 30.55 -16.36 19.49
CA ASN A 35 30.57 -17.48 18.53
C ASN A 35 29.19 -18.11 18.32
N GLU A 36 28.15 -17.61 18.99
CA GLU A 36 26.78 -18.11 18.84
C GLU A 36 26.07 -17.32 17.73
N GLN A 37 25.79 -18.01 16.63
CA GLN A 37 25.09 -17.47 15.45
C GLN A 37 23.59 -17.80 15.49
N GLY A 38 22.79 -17.10 14.68
CA GLY A 38 21.34 -17.38 14.57
C GLY A 38 20.54 -16.87 15.78
N VAL A 39 21.06 -15.91 16.51
CA VAL A 39 20.36 -15.34 17.66
C VAL A 39 19.30 -14.38 17.16
N VAL A 40 18.04 -14.63 17.51
CA VAL A 40 16.88 -13.79 17.14
C VAL A 40 16.79 -12.57 18.07
N ASP A 41 16.91 -12.78 19.38
CA ASP A 41 16.92 -11.70 20.38
C ASP A 41 18.15 -11.81 21.29
N PRO A 42 19.17 -10.94 21.12
CA PRO A 42 20.38 -10.95 21.93
C PRO A 42 20.23 -10.21 23.27
N ILE A 43 19.02 -9.69 23.60
CA ILE A 43 18.80 -8.92 24.83
C ILE A 43 18.96 -9.83 26.05
N GLY A 44 19.88 -9.45 26.96
CA GLY A 44 20.15 -10.22 28.17
C GLY A 44 21.25 -11.26 28.03
N MET A 45 21.73 -11.54 26.82
CA MET A 45 22.91 -12.41 26.64
C MET A 45 24.17 -11.70 27.10
N SER A 46 25.11 -12.46 27.69
CA SER A 46 26.41 -12.01 28.05
C SER A 46 27.40 -12.34 26.94
N GLY A 47 28.14 -11.34 26.47
CA GLY A 47 29.16 -11.51 25.42
C GLY A 47 30.01 -10.26 25.29
N VAL A 48 31.13 -10.39 24.60
CA VAL A 48 32.08 -9.31 24.32
C VAL A 48 31.87 -8.72 22.93
N ARG A 49 31.37 -9.53 22.00
CA ARG A 49 31.21 -9.16 20.60
C ARG A 49 29.76 -9.40 20.19
N LEU A 50 29.10 -8.35 19.71
CA LEU A 50 27.76 -8.39 19.09
C LEU A 50 27.90 -8.03 17.61
N GLU A 51 27.44 -8.92 16.76
CA GLU A 51 27.35 -8.74 15.31
C GLU A 51 25.91 -8.87 14.86
N ALA A 52 25.55 -8.26 13.74
CA ALA A 52 24.26 -8.45 13.11
C ALA A 52 24.35 -8.33 11.59
N ASN A 53 23.53 -9.11 10.91
CA ASN A 53 23.25 -8.96 9.49
C ASN A 53 22.02 -8.06 9.32
N PHE A 54 22.05 -7.17 8.34
CA PHE A 54 20.97 -6.23 8.10
C PHE A 54 20.46 -6.30 6.66
N HIS A 55 19.16 -6.24 6.51
CA HIS A 55 18.51 -5.92 5.24
C HIS A 55 18.30 -4.41 5.20
N ILE A 56 18.98 -3.73 4.27
CA ILE A 56 18.92 -2.27 4.14
C ILE A 56 18.17 -1.93 2.88
N ILE A 57 17.12 -1.13 3.03
CA ILE A 57 16.30 -0.66 1.92
C ILE A 57 16.67 0.79 1.63
N THR A 58 17.04 1.05 0.39
CA THR A 58 17.42 2.38 -0.08
C THR A 58 16.42 2.90 -1.10
N GLY A 59 16.33 4.20 -1.24
CA GLY A 59 15.51 4.87 -2.22
C GLY A 59 16.11 6.19 -2.67
N GLN A 60 15.62 6.69 -3.81
CA GLN A 60 16.08 7.96 -4.34
C GLN A 60 15.62 9.15 -3.48
N ILE A 61 16.54 10.01 -3.10
CA ILE A 61 16.27 11.25 -2.33
C ILE A 61 15.24 12.12 -3.04
N THR A 62 15.28 12.20 -4.38
CA THR A 62 14.34 12.99 -5.16
C THR A 62 12.90 12.51 -5.04
N ALA A 63 12.68 11.19 -5.07
CA ALA A 63 11.37 10.58 -4.88
C ALA A 63 10.84 10.87 -3.47
N PHE A 64 11.67 10.63 -2.45
CA PHE A 64 11.37 10.97 -1.06
C PHE A 64 10.97 12.44 -0.89
N ASN A 65 11.79 13.37 -1.36
CA ASN A 65 11.54 14.80 -1.25
C ASN A 65 10.26 15.23 -1.99
N ASN A 66 9.91 14.56 -3.09
CA ASN A 66 8.67 14.84 -3.81
C ASN A 66 7.44 14.44 -2.97
N ILE A 67 7.48 13.31 -2.29
CA ILE A 67 6.40 12.88 -1.38
C ILE A 67 6.25 13.90 -0.25
N VAL A 68 7.35 14.26 0.44
CA VAL A 68 7.35 15.27 1.50
C VAL A 68 6.69 16.56 1.03
N ARG A 69 7.15 17.09 -0.10
CA ARG A 69 6.60 18.34 -0.68
C ARG A 69 5.12 18.23 -1.05
N CYS A 70 4.66 17.07 -1.52
CA CYS A 70 3.24 16.88 -1.82
C CYS A 70 2.39 16.94 -0.54
N VAL A 71 2.84 16.28 0.53
CA VAL A 71 2.16 16.29 1.83
C VAL A 71 2.13 17.71 2.42
N GLU A 72 3.26 18.42 2.41
CA GLU A 72 3.36 19.80 2.89
C GLU A 72 2.47 20.78 2.08
N LYS A 73 2.46 20.63 0.74
CA LYS A 73 1.57 21.43 -0.13
C LYS A 73 0.09 21.16 0.11
N ALA A 74 -0.26 19.99 0.60
CA ALA A 74 -1.62 19.68 1.03
C ALA A 74 -1.97 20.26 2.42
N GLY A 75 -1.03 20.98 3.07
CA GLY A 75 -1.21 21.53 4.41
C GLY A 75 -1.10 20.51 5.53
N LEU A 76 -0.55 19.32 5.23
CA LEU A 76 -0.37 18.23 6.18
C LEU A 76 1.10 18.14 6.62
N ARG A 77 1.34 17.48 7.75
CA ARG A 77 2.69 17.14 8.21
C ARG A 77 2.96 15.66 7.94
N LEU A 78 4.15 15.36 7.42
CA LEU A 78 4.62 13.98 7.33
C LEU A 78 5.00 13.51 8.74
N ALA A 79 4.36 12.48 9.22
CA ALA A 79 4.68 11.85 10.51
C ALA A 79 5.78 10.80 10.34
N ASP A 80 5.58 9.90 9.37
CA ASP A 80 6.53 8.85 9.04
C ASP A 80 6.38 8.41 7.57
N LEU A 81 7.31 7.59 7.10
CA LEU A 81 7.31 7.00 5.75
C LEU A 81 7.55 5.49 5.85
N THR A 82 6.62 4.72 5.36
CA THR A 82 6.72 3.26 5.29
C THR A 82 6.62 2.80 3.83
N LEU A 83 7.35 1.73 3.50
CA LEU A 83 7.25 1.12 2.18
C LEU A 83 5.90 0.43 1.98
N GLU A 84 5.35 0.56 0.79
CA GLU A 84 4.06 -0.02 0.41
C GLU A 84 3.94 -1.50 0.74
N PRO A 85 4.89 -2.40 0.34
CA PRO A 85 4.77 -3.83 0.63
C PRO A 85 4.83 -4.15 2.13
N ILE A 86 5.51 -3.34 2.93
CA ILE A 86 5.56 -3.52 4.39
C ILE A 86 4.24 -3.13 5.03
N ALA A 87 3.71 -1.96 4.65
CA ALA A 87 2.40 -1.52 5.12
C ALA A 87 1.31 -2.53 4.75
N SER A 88 1.27 -2.99 3.49
CA SER A 88 0.30 -4.00 3.05
C SER A 88 0.44 -5.31 3.84
N ALA A 89 1.68 -5.74 4.14
CA ALA A 89 1.93 -6.94 4.95
C ALA A 89 1.41 -6.80 6.39
N SER A 90 1.52 -5.62 6.97
CA SER A 90 1.05 -5.36 8.35
C SER A 90 -0.47 -5.48 8.48
N SER A 91 -1.24 -5.26 7.40
CA SER A 91 -2.70 -5.33 7.42
C SER A 91 -3.27 -6.66 6.93
N VAL A 92 -2.49 -7.47 6.20
CA VAL A 92 -2.98 -8.63 5.42
C VAL A 92 -2.44 -9.95 5.94
N LEU A 93 -1.20 -9.97 6.48
CA LEU A 93 -0.53 -11.19 6.92
C LEU A 93 -0.66 -11.37 8.43
N SER A 94 -0.99 -12.58 8.86
CA SER A 94 -0.88 -12.95 10.27
C SER A 94 0.58 -13.20 10.69
N GLU A 95 0.85 -13.18 11.99
CA GLU A 95 2.20 -13.46 12.50
C GLU A 95 2.62 -14.90 12.23
N GLU A 96 1.67 -15.86 12.27
CA GLU A 96 1.92 -17.26 11.95
C GLU A 96 2.32 -17.44 10.49
N GLU A 97 1.71 -16.70 9.57
CA GLU A 97 2.08 -16.72 8.14
C GLU A 97 3.48 -16.16 7.93
N LYS A 98 3.83 -15.05 8.60
CA LYS A 98 5.17 -14.47 8.54
C LYS A 98 6.23 -15.41 9.11
N GLU A 99 5.91 -16.14 10.18
CA GLU A 99 6.80 -17.15 10.78
C GLU A 99 6.99 -18.35 9.86
N ALA A 100 5.89 -18.89 9.31
CA ALA A 100 5.91 -20.08 8.45
C ALA A 100 6.62 -19.87 7.12
N GLY A 101 6.77 -18.64 6.67
CA GLY A 101 7.33 -18.25 5.39
C GLY A 101 6.27 -18.02 4.32
N ILE A 102 6.20 -16.78 3.82
CA ILE A 102 5.17 -16.34 2.90
C ILE A 102 5.69 -15.23 1.99
N ALA A 103 5.20 -15.18 0.76
CA ALA A 103 5.37 -14.04 -0.13
C ALA A 103 4.07 -13.24 -0.23
N LEU A 104 4.11 -11.95 0.07
CA LEU A 104 3.03 -11.01 -0.24
C LEU A 104 3.31 -10.35 -1.57
N VAL A 105 2.30 -10.29 -2.43
CA VAL A 105 2.34 -9.67 -3.76
C VAL A 105 1.20 -8.67 -3.85
N ASP A 106 1.52 -7.40 -3.77
CA ASP A 106 0.56 -6.29 -3.92
C ASP A 106 0.54 -5.83 -5.38
N ILE A 107 -0.53 -6.17 -6.09
CA ILE A 107 -0.69 -5.83 -7.50
C ILE A 107 -1.46 -4.52 -7.60
N GLY A 108 -0.72 -3.42 -7.68
CA GLY A 108 -1.26 -2.09 -7.87
C GLY A 108 -1.64 -1.77 -9.31
N GLY A 109 -1.88 -0.49 -9.59
CA GLY A 109 -2.14 -0.02 -10.95
C GLY A 109 -0.87 0.09 -11.79
N GLY A 110 0.20 0.67 -11.24
CA GLY A 110 1.47 0.95 -11.91
C GLY A 110 2.58 -0.03 -11.59
N THR A 111 2.58 -0.56 -10.38
CA THR A 111 3.61 -1.44 -9.82
C THR A 111 3.00 -2.73 -9.30
N THR A 112 3.83 -3.73 -9.12
CA THR A 112 3.58 -4.92 -8.32
C THR A 112 4.70 -5.00 -7.29
N ASP A 113 4.33 -4.95 -6.02
CA ASP A 113 5.26 -4.92 -4.90
C ASP A 113 5.31 -6.30 -4.26
N VAL A 114 6.53 -6.81 -4.05
CA VAL A 114 6.77 -8.15 -3.51
C VAL A 114 7.53 -8.03 -2.22
N CYS A 115 7.09 -8.71 -1.17
CA CYS A 115 7.90 -8.92 0.02
C CYS A 115 7.82 -10.37 0.49
N VAL A 116 8.95 -10.88 0.96
CA VAL A 116 9.11 -12.25 1.45
C VAL A 116 9.40 -12.21 2.92
N TYR A 117 8.60 -12.90 3.71
CA TYR A 117 8.79 -13.11 5.15
C TYR A 117 9.18 -14.56 5.43
N TYR A 118 10.03 -14.75 6.43
CA TYR A 118 10.40 -16.03 6.98
C TYR A 118 10.93 -15.85 8.41
N ASP A 119 10.49 -16.69 9.35
CA ASP A 119 10.76 -16.57 10.79
C ASP A 119 10.32 -15.19 11.35
N GLY A 120 9.18 -14.66 10.89
CA GLY A 120 8.65 -13.36 11.31
C GLY A 120 9.42 -12.13 10.77
N ILE A 121 10.48 -12.34 9.98
CA ILE A 121 11.40 -11.29 9.53
C ILE A 121 11.26 -11.10 8.02
N ILE A 122 11.26 -9.83 7.58
CA ILE A 122 11.31 -9.52 6.16
C ILE A 122 12.69 -9.90 5.59
N ARG A 123 12.70 -10.79 4.62
CA ARG A 123 13.93 -11.32 4.00
C ARG A 123 14.23 -10.66 2.66
N HIS A 124 13.20 -10.24 1.94
CA HIS A 124 13.34 -9.59 0.64
C HIS A 124 12.19 -8.62 0.41
N ALA A 125 12.47 -7.52 -0.29
CA ALA A 125 11.47 -6.60 -0.80
C ALA A 125 11.89 -6.12 -2.19
N ALA A 126 10.96 -6.10 -3.14
CA ALA A 126 11.20 -5.67 -4.51
C ALA A 126 9.98 -4.98 -5.09
N ILE A 127 10.22 -4.11 -6.08
CA ILE A 127 9.18 -3.39 -6.81
C ILE A 127 9.32 -3.73 -8.30
N ILE A 128 8.28 -4.29 -8.86
CA ILE A 128 8.17 -4.62 -10.28
C ILE A 128 7.40 -3.48 -10.96
N PRO A 129 7.95 -2.82 -12.03
CA PRO A 129 7.36 -1.63 -12.63
C PRO A 129 6.20 -1.94 -13.59
N PHE A 130 5.44 -2.98 -13.30
CA PHE A 130 4.25 -3.41 -14.03
C PHE A 130 3.11 -3.72 -13.06
N GLY A 131 1.88 -3.42 -13.46
CA GLY A 131 0.68 -3.69 -12.68
C GLY A 131 -0.56 -3.65 -13.56
N GLY A 132 -1.74 -3.45 -12.99
CA GLY A 132 -3.02 -3.48 -13.69
C GLY A 132 -3.15 -2.56 -14.89
N ASN A 133 -2.39 -1.45 -14.94
CA ASN A 133 -2.36 -0.55 -16.09
C ASN A 133 -1.68 -1.16 -17.33
N ALA A 134 -0.75 -2.10 -17.15
CA ALA A 134 -0.17 -2.85 -18.26
C ALA A 134 -1.23 -3.74 -18.91
N VAL A 135 -1.98 -4.48 -18.10
CA VAL A 135 -3.12 -5.28 -18.55
C VAL A 135 -4.14 -4.43 -19.34
N THR A 136 -4.48 -3.23 -18.82
CA THR A 136 -5.41 -2.32 -19.49
C THR A 136 -4.91 -1.86 -20.84
N ARG A 137 -3.60 -1.61 -20.98
CA ARG A 137 -2.98 -1.24 -22.26
C ARG A 137 -3.03 -2.38 -23.26
N ASP A 138 -2.77 -3.61 -22.83
CA ASP A 138 -2.84 -4.78 -23.72
C ASP A 138 -4.28 -5.06 -24.19
N ILE A 139 -5.26 -4.91 -23.30
CA ILE A 139 -6.68 -4.97 -23.69
C ILE A 139 -7.03 -3.88 -24.71
N LYS A 140 -6.57 -2.64 -24.49
CA LYS A 140 -6.77 -1.55 -25.44
C LYS A 140 -6.24 -1.89 -26.83
N GLU A 141 -5.05 -2.46 -26.91
CA GLU A 141 -4.39 -2.82 -28.17
C GLU A 141 -5.02 -4.08 -28.79
N GLY A 142 -5.12 -5.16 -28.02
CA GLY A 142 -5.63 -6.44 -28.50
C GLY A 142 -7.11 -6.39 -28.90
N CYS A 143 -7.92 -5.65 -28.15
CA CYS A 143 -9.32 -5.41 -28.48
C CYS A 143 -9.53 -4.18 -29.37
N ASN A 144 -8.52 -3.35 -29.63
CA ASN A 144 -8.62 -2.08 -30.37
C ASN A 144 -9.77 -1.19 -29.89
N VAL A 145 -9.79 -0.87 -28.60
CA VAL A 145 -10.77 -0.05 -27.90
C VAL A 145 -10.12 1.16 -27.24
N MET A 146 -10.90 2.10 -26.72
CA MET A 146 -10.35 3.21 -25.93
C MET A 146 -9.87 2.74 -24.57
N LEU A 147 -8.91 3.46 -23.97
CA LEU A 147 -8.30 3.09 -22.69
C LEU A 147 -9.33 2.95 -21.56
N ASN A 148 -10.32 3.86 -21.50
CA ASN A 148 -11.39 3.79 -20.51
C ASN A 148 -12.35 2.61 -20.73
N GLN A 149 -12.56 2.20 -21.99
CA GLN A 149 -13.33 0.98 -22.32
C GLN A 149 -12.53 -0.26 -21.94
N ALA A 150 -11.22 -0.28 -22.21
CA ALA A 150 -10.32 -1.37 -21.81
C ALA A 150 -10.32 -1.57 -20.28
N GLU A 151 -10.27 -0.48 -19.50
CA GLU A 151 -10.35 -0.55 -18.05
C GLU A 151 -11.70 -1.11 -17.56
N LYS A 152 -12.81 -0.66 -18.17
CA LYS A 152 -14.13 -1.23 -17.87
C LYS A 152 -14.24 -2.71 -18.26
N LEU A 153 -13.65 -3.12 -19.37
CA LEU A 153 -13.59 -4.54 -19.78
C LEU A 153 -12.83 -5.36 -18.74
N LYS A 154 -11.65 -4.89 -18.31
CA LYS A 154 -10.83 -5.55 -17.30
C LYS A 154 -11.60 -5.71 -15.99
N THR A 155 -12.18 -4.63 -15.47
CA THR A 155 -12.80 -4.62 -14.14
C THR A 155 -14.14 -5.34 -14.09
N LYS A 156 -14.95 -5.31 -15.18
CA LYS A 156 -16.28 -5.93 -15.19
C LYS A 156 -16.29 -7.36 -15.72
N PHE A 157 -15.45 -7.67 -16.71
CA PHE A 157 -15.48 -8.92 -17.46
C PHE A 157 -14.16 -9.68 -17.48
N GLY A 158 -13.13 -9.11 -16.82
CA GLY A 158 -11.80 -9.69 -16.82
C GLY A 158 -11.74 -11.00 -16.04
N TYR A 159 -11.00 -11.95 -16.60
CA TYR A 159 -10.66 -13.22 -15.99
C TYR A 159 -9.21 -13.54 -16.27
N ALA A 160 -8.46 -13.98 -15.23
CA ALA A 160 -7.03 -14.25 -15.36
C ALA A 160 -6.73 -15.62 -15.93
N LEU A 161 -7.66 -16.56 -15.92
CA LEU A 161 -7.47 -17.94 -16.34
C LEU A 161 -8.50 -18.31 -17.41
N ALA A 162 -8.13 -18.21 -18.68
CA ALA A 162 -9.03 -18.39 -19.83
C ALA A 162 -9.62 -19.80 -19.94
N ASP A 163 -8.88 -20.82 -19.46
CA ASP A 163 -9.31 -22.22 -19.55
C ASP A 163 -10.46 -22.57 -18.60
N GLU A 164 -10.70 -21.78 -17.58
CA GLU A 164 -11.89 -21.92 -16.70
C GLU A 164 -13.17 -21.36 -17.30
N MET A 165 -13.10 -20.70 -18.45
CA MET A 165 -14.27 -20.14 -19.11
C MET A 165 -14.92 -21.19 -20.02
N TYR A 166 -15.93 -21.86 -19.51
CA TYR A 166 -16.71 -22.84 -20.27
C TYR A 166 -17.62 -22.22 -21.33
N ASP A 167 -18.15 -21.03 -21.05
CA ASP A 167 -19.02 -20.29 -21.94
C ASP A 167 -18.33 -19.04 -22.50
N ASP A 168 -18.17 -18.97 -23.82
CA ASP A 168 -17.64 -17.78 -24.47
C ASP A 168 -18.73 -16.76 -24.73
N LYS A 169 -18.92 -15.84 -23.78
CA LYS A 169 -19.90 -14.75 -23.90
C LYS A 169 -19.36 -13.64 -24.79
N ILE A 170 -20.24 -13.08 -25.62
CA ILE A 170 -19.90 -11.91 -26.43
C ILE A 170 -20.24 -10.64 -25.65
N ILE A 171 -19.24 -9.79 -25.49
CA ILE A 171 -19.36 -8.48 -24.84
C ILE A 171 -19.52 -7.44 -25.94
N THR A 172 -20.61 -6.70 -25.92
CA THR A 172 -20.90 -5.63 -26.88
C THR A 172 -20.46 -4.28 -26.31
N ILE A 173 -19.59 -3.58 -27.02
CA ILE A 173 -19.12 -2.23 -26.65
C ILE A 173 -19.71 -1.22 -27.62
N PRO A 174 -20.30 -0.12 -27.14
CA PRO A 174 -20.80 0.94 -28.00
C PRO A 174 -19.69 1.52 -28.88
N GLY A 175 -19.93 1.61 -30.16
CA GLY A 175 -19.04 2.27 -31.11
C GLY A 175 -19.01 3.79 -30.91
N LEU A 176 -17.97 4.45 -31.45
CA LEU A 176 -17.94 5.91 -31.53
C LEU A 176 -19.11 6.42 -32.39
N LYS A 177 -19.51 7.69 -32.18
CA LYS A 177 -20.64 8.29 -32.92
C LYS A 177 -20.59 7.94 -34.41
N GLY A 178 -21.63 7.26 -34.90
CA GLY A 178 -21.78 6.84 -36.30
C GLY A 178 -21.03 5.54 -36.67
N ARG A 179 -20.49 4.80 -35.71
CA ARG A 179 -19.87 3.48 -35.92
C ARG A 179 -20.73 2.39 -35.29
N GLU A 180 -20.65 1.21 -35.85
CA GLU A 180 -21.28 0.00 -35.31
C GLU A 180 -20.68 -0.38 -33.96
N ASN A 181 -21.46 -1.07 -33.14
CA ASN A 181 -21.01 -1.65 -31.89
C ASN A 181 -19.93 -2.69 -32.17
N LYS A 182 -18.99 -2.81 -31.25
CA LYS A 182 -17.93 -3.78 -31.32
C LYS A 182 -18.23 -4.98 -30.44
N GLU A 183 -18.09 -6.16 -30.97
CA GLU A 183 -18.25 -7.41 -30.25
C GLU A 183 -16.86 -7.98 -29.88
N ILE A 184 -16.72 -8.39 -28.63
CA ILE A 184 -15.49 -8.96 -28.07
C ILE A 184 -15.85 -10.27 -27.37
N SER A 185 -15.18 -11.36 -27.76
CA SER A 185 -15.25 -12.63 -27.06
C SER A 185 -14.62 -12.48 -25.67
N GLN A 186 -15.34 -12.89 -24.63
CA GLN A 186 -14.83 -12.84 -23.24
C GLN A 186 -13.62 -13.76 -23.07
N ARG A 187 -13.57 -14.89 -23.79
CA ARG A 187 -12.44 -15.79 -23.79
C ARG A 187 -11.19 -15.13 -24.38
N ASN A 188 -11.33 -14.39 -25.51
CA ASN A 188 -10.21 -13.64 -26.07
C ASN A 188 -9.73 -12.54 -25.13
N LEU A 189 -10.64 -11.87 -24.44
CA LEU A 189 -10.29 -10.90 -23.39
C LEU A 189 -9.48 -11.57 -22.28
N ALA A 190 -9.92 -12.74 -21.80
CA ALA A 190 -9.23 -13.50 -20.78
C ALA A 190 -7.85 -13.95 -21.21
N LEU A 191 -7.66 -14.40 -22.46
CA LEU A 191 -6.33 -14.76 -23.00
C LEU A 191 -5.35 -13.58 -23.00
N ILE A 192 -5.83 -12.37 -23.37
CA ILE A 192 -4.99 -11.17 -23.34
C ILE A 192 -4.58 -10.85 -21.89
N ILE A 193 -5.53 -10.94 -20.96
CA ILE A 193 -5.29 -10.67 -19.53
C ILE A 193 -4.32 -11.72 -18.97
N GLN A 194 -4.56 -13.00 -19.24
CA GLN A 194 -3.73 -14.11 -18.75
C GLN A 194 -2.29 -13.94 -19.16
N ALA A 195 -2.03 -13.68 -20.46
CA ALA A 195 -0.67 -13.52 -20.97
C ALA A 195 0.11 -12.41 -20.24
N ARG A 196 -0.53 -11.28 -19.94
CA ARG A 196 0.11 -10.20 -19.18
C ARG A 196 0.29 -10.55 -17.71
N MET A 197 -0.67 -11.22 -17.12
CA MET A 197 -0.58 -11.65 -15.72
C MET A 197 0.52 -12.70 -15.53
N GLU A 198 0.67 -13.64 -16.45
CA GLU A 198 1.78 -14.62 -16.45
C GLU A 198 3.13 -13.91 -16.51
N GLU A 199 3.30 -12.89 -17.39
CA GLU A 199 4.53 -12.11 -17.42
C GLU A 199 4.81 -11.37 -16.09
N ILE A 200 3.79 -10.81 -15.45
CA ILE A 200 3.97 -10.18 -14.12
C ILE A 200 4.36 -11.23 -13.09
N LEU A 201 3.74 -12.41 -13.13
CA LEU A 201 4.06 -13.51 -12.22
C LEU A 201 5.47 -14.08 -12.45
N ASP A 202 5.97 -14.09 -13.69
CA ASP A 202 7.37 -14.44 -13.99
C ASP A 202 8.36 -13.52 -13.24
N TYR A 203 8.10 -12.20 -13.23
CA TYR A 203 8.91 -11.26 -12.45
C TYR A 203 8.75 -11.48 -10.94
N VAL A 204 7.55 -11.79 -10.47
CA VAL A 204 7.32 -12.12 -9.04
C VAL A 204 8.12 -13.34 -8.65
N MET A 205 8.08 -14.40 -9.44
CA MET A 205 8.84 -15.64 -9.18
C MET A 205 10.35 -15.39 -9.21
N LEU A 206 10.83 -14.57 -10.14
CA LEU A 206 12.24 -14.16 -10.20
C LEU A 206 12.68 -13.44 -8.91
N GLU A 207 11.85 -12.55 -8.37
CA GLU A 207 12.15 -11.87 -7.09
C GLU A 207 12.10 -12.83 -5.89
N ILE A 208 11.16 -13.78 -5.89
CA ILE A 208 11.10 -14.84 -4.87
C ILE A 208 12.36 -15.71 -4.94
N GLU A 209 12.81 -16.11 -6.12
CA GLU A 209 14.04 -16.88 -6.32
C GLU A 209 15.28 -16.11 -5.81
N LYS A 210 15.39 -14.83 -6.16
CA LYS A 210 16.48 -13.93 -5.69
C LYS A 210 16.53 -13.81 -4.17
N SER A 211 15.39 -13.95 -3.50
CA SER A 211 15.34 -13.95 -2.04
C SER A 211 16.10 -15.12 -1.40
N GLY A 212 16.24 -16.23 -2.12
CA GLY A 212 16.80 -17.49 -1.62
C GLY A 212 15.87 -18.27 -0.69
N TYR A 213 14.61 -17.83 -0.54
CA TYR A 213 13.60 -18.44 0.34
C TYR A 213 12.49 -19.18 -0.41
N GLU A 214 12.55 -19.33 -1.71
CA GLU A 214 11.53 -19.98 -2.55
C GLU A 214 11.04 -21.30 -1.95
N ARG A 215 11.94 -22.15 -1.49
CA ARG A 215 11.62 -23.49 -0.93
C ARG A 215 11.16 -23.47 0.54
N LYS A 216 11.11 -22.31 1.14
CA LYS A 216 10.74 -22.11 2.55
C LYS A 216 9.40 -21.41 2.72
N LEU A 217 8.69 -21.15 1.61
CA LEU A 217 7.40 -20.46 1.62
C LEU A 217 6.27 -21.47 1.85
N THR A 218 6.17 -21.99 3.07
CA THR A 218 5.10 -22.93 3.45
C THR A 218 3.72 -22.26 3.43
N GLY A 219 3.65 -20.95 3.68
CA GLY A 219 2.43 -20.14 3.57
C GLY A 219 2.06 -19.78 2.14
N GLY A 220 2.93 -20.08 1.15
CA GLY A 220 2.68 -19.81 -0.26
C GLY A 220 2.73 -18.33 -0.63
N ILE A 221 1.79 -17.88 -1.48
CA ILE A 221 1.69 -16.52 -2.00
C ILE A 221 0.35 -15.90 -1.60
N VAL A 222 0.40 -14.70 -1.05
CA VAL A 222 -0.78 -13.89 -0.76
C VAL A 222 -0.84 -12.72 -1.73
N LEU A 223 -1.95 -12.60 -2.46
CA LEU A 223 -2.20 -11.54 -3.42
C LEU A 223 -3.07 -10.44 -2.79
N THR A 224 -2.67 -9.20 -2.92
CA THR A 224 -3.46 -8.05 -2.47
C THR A 224 -3.42 -6.91 -3.50
N GLY A 225 -3.99 -5.77 -3.19
CA GLY A 225 -4.10 -4.65 -4.12
C GLY A 225 -5.24 -4.76 -5.12
N GLY A 226 -5.35 -3.78 -6.00
CA GLY A 226 -6.43 -3.72 -6.99
C GLY A 226 -6.39 -4.83 -8.03
N GLY A 227 -5.19 -5.35 -8.36
CA GLY A 227 -5.01 -6.47 -9.28
C GLY A 227 -5.51 -7.80 -8.73
N ALA A 228 -5.53 -7.95 -7.41
CA ALA A 228 -6.06 -9.13 -6.72
C ALA A 228 -7.59 -9.29 -6.87
N LEU A 229 -8.28 -8.25 -7.32
CA LEU A 229 -9.72 -8.32 -7.63
C LEU A 229 -10.03 -8.99 -8.98
N LEU A 230 -9.01 -9.26 -9.78
CA LEU A 230 -9.18 -9.93 -11.06
C LEU A 230 -9.62 -11.39 -10.83
N ASN A 231 -10.75 -11.79 -11.41
CA ASN A 231 -11.28 -13.12 -11.22
C ASN A 231 -10.28 -14.20 -11.64
N GLY A 232 -10.04 -15.20 -10.79
CA GLY A 232 -9.18 -16.34 -11.07
C GLY A 232 -7.66 -16.03 -11.01
N VAL A 233 -7.26 -14.86 -10.51
CA VAL A 233 -5.84 -14.51 -10.37
C VAL A 233 -5.12 -15.37 -9.34
N ASP A 234 -5.81 -15.75 -8.26
CA ASP A 234 -5.33 -16.69 -7.25
C ASP A 234 -5.00 -18.03 -7.87
N LYS A 235 -5.93 -18.58 -8.64
CA LYS A 235 -5.75 -19.87 -9.33
C LYS A 235 -4.63 -19.82 -10.36
N LEU A 236 -4.58 -18.73 -11.16
CA LEU A 236 -3.47 -18.53 -12.10
C LEU A 236 -2.14 -18.51 -11.37
N THR A 237 -2.06 -17.78 -10.25
CA THR A 237 -0.84 -17.69 -9.45
C THR A 237 -0.43 -19.06 -8.90
N ALA A 238 -1.37 -19.84 -8.36
CA ALA A 238 -1.09 -21.18 -7.85
C ALA A 238 -0.60 -22.12 -8.97
N LEU A 239 -1.22 -22.09 -10.14
CA LEU A 239 -0.82 -22.90 -11.29
C LEU A 239 0.55 -22.51 -11.83
N HIS A 240 0.84 -21.19 -11.89
CA HIS A 240 2.07 -20.67 -12.44
C HIS A 240 3.27 -20.85 -11.51
N SER A 241 3.08 -20.64 -10.21
CA SER A 241 4.15 -20.71 -9.21
C SER A 241 4.37 -22.13 -8.65
N GLY A 242 3.35 -22.99 -8.69
CA GLY A 242 3.35 -24.28 -7.99
C GLY A 242 3.22 -24.15 -6.46
N LEU A 243 2.98 -22.94 -5.94
CA LEU A 243 2.74 -22.63 -4.53
C LEU A 243 1.24 -22.40 -4.29
N GLU A 244 0.77 -22.69 -3.09
CA GLU A 244 -0.59 -22.27 -2.71
C GLU A 244 -0.73 -20.76 -2.78
N SER A 245 -1.90 -20.28 -3.21
CA SER A 245 -2.16 -18.85 -3.24
C SER A 245 -3.55 -18.51 -2.76
N ARG A 246 -3.68 -17.33 -2.12
CA ARG A 246 -4.94 -16.77 -1.65
C ARG A 246 -5.01 -15.26 -1.88
N ILE A 247 -6.22 -14.73 -1.90
CA ILE A 247 -6.43 -13.29 -1.85
C ILE A 247 -6.33 -12.83 -0.39
N GLY A 248 -5.45 -11.87 -0.15
CA GLY A 248 -5.26 -11.22 1.14
C GLY A 248 -6.23 -10.05 1.32
N LEU A 249 -6.99 -10.09 2.39
CA LEU A 249 -7.91 -9.02 2.77
C LEU A 249 -7.36 -8.31 4.00
N PRO A 250 -7.41 -6.99 4.08
CA PRO A 250 -6.89 -6.23 5.22
C PRO A 250 -7.88 -6.22 6.40
N ILE A 251 -8.25 -7.39 6.89
CA ILE A 251 -9.26 -7.56 7.94
C ILE A 251 -8.74 -8.22 9.20
N GLU A 252 -7.54 -8.79 9.17
CA GLU A 252 -6.97 -9.62 10.23
C GLU A 252 -7.00 -8.91 11.61
N PHE A 253 -6.74 -7.62 11.61
CA PHE A 253 -6.64 -6.82 12.84
C PHE A 253 -7.83 -5.85 13.03
N LEU A 254 -8.88 -5.95 12.23
CA LEU A 254 -10.05 -5.09 12.38
C LEU A 254 -11.00 -5.62 13.46
N ALA A 255 -11.48 -4.72 14.32
CA ALA A 255 -12.49 -5.05 15.32
C ALA A 255 -13.83 -5.44 14.66
N HIS A 256 -14.60 -6.27 15.34
CA HIS A 256 -15.95 -6.62 14.88
C HIS A 256 -16.82 -5.38 14.63
N GLY A 257 -17.56 -5.38 13.53
CA GLY A 257 -18.44 -4.27 13.14
C GLY A 257 -17.80 -3.21 12.24
N TYR A 258 -16.61 -3.49 11.68
CA TYR A 258 -16.01 -2.63 10.65
C TYR A 258 -16.91 -2.50 9.42
N ASN A 259 -16.76 -1.40 8.69
CA ASN A 259 -17.46 -1.21 7.42
C ASN A 259 -16.94 -2.21 6.37
N ALA A 260 -17.82 -3.03 5.80
CA ALA A 260 -17.46 -4.04 4.80
C ALA A 260 -16.70 -3.48 3.57
N ASN A 261 -16.83 -2.19 3.28
CA ASN A 261 -16.10 -1.56 2.18
C ASN A 261 -14.57 -1.55 2.42
N VAL A 262 -14.11 -1.52 3.67
CA VAL A 262 -12.67 -1.49 3.98
C VAL A 262 -12.01 -2.86 3.89
N SER A 263 -12.77 -3.94 3.80
CA SER A 263 -12.24 -5.31 3.62
C SER A 263 -11.73 -5.59 2.19
N ASN A 264 -11.81 -4.59 1.29
CA ASN A 264 -11.35 -4.77 -0.08
C ASN A 264 -9.80 -4.71 -0.15
N PRO A 265 -9.14 -5.59 -0.91
CA PRO A 265 -7.68 -5.61 -1.06
C PRO A 265 -7.05 -4.26 -1.47
N ILE A 266 -7.81 -3.40 -2.16
CA ILE A 266 -7.33 -2.05 -2.54
C ILE A 266 -6.97 -1.16 -1.36
N TYR A 267 -7.43 -1.49 -0.16
CA TYR A 267 -7.15 -0.72 1.06
C TYR A 267 -6.03 -1.31 1.92
N ALA A 268 -5.35 -2.38 1.46
CA ALA A 268 -4.30 -3.06 2.21
C ALA A 268 -3.23 -2.09 2.69
N THR A 269 -2.62 -1.33 1.80
CA THR A 269 -1.61 -0.33 2.14
C THR A 269 -2.15 0.75 3.08
N THR A 270 -3.36 1.25 2.83
CA THR A 270 -3.95 2.33 3.64
C THR A 270 -4.18 1.89 5.09
N LEU A 271 -4.74 0.69 5.28
CA LEU A 271 -4.97 0.13 6.61
C LEU A 271 -3.65 -0.25 7.28
N GLY A 272 -2.68 -0.76 6.54
CA GLY A 272 -1.34 -1.04 7.04
C GLY A 272 -0.64 0.22 7.56
N LEU A 273 -0.66 1.31 6.81
CA LEU A 273 -0.11 2.60 7.26
C LEU A 273 -0.79 3.10 8.54
N LEU A 274 -2.10 2.90 8.66
CA LEU A 274 -2.83 3.26 9.88
C LEU A 274 -2.40 2.40 11.07
N MET A 275 -2.22 1.10 10.86
CA MET A 275 -1.78 0.16 11.90
C MET A 275 -0.36 0.47 12.38
N GLU A 276 0.57 0.73 11.46
CA GLU A 276 1.93 1.17 11.77
C GLU A 276 1.89 2.45 12.62
N ALA A 277 1.10 3.45 12.21
CA ALA A 277 0.97 4.70 12.95
C ALA A 277 0.43 4.49 14.38
N ILE A 278 -0.56 3.60 14.56
CA ILE A 278 -1.10 3.25 15.90
C ILE A 278 -0.04 2.52 16.72
N GLY A 279 0.71 1.60 16.12
CA GLY A 279 1.81 0.89 16.78
C GLY A 279 2.87 1.84 17.32
N HIS A 280 3.26 2.85 16.56
CA HIS A 280 4.21 3.87 17.00
C HIS A 280 3.67 4.71 18.18
N VAL A 281 2.40 5.12 18.13
CA VAL A 281 1.77 5.89 19.23
C VAL A 281 1.72 5.09 20.52
N THR A 282 1.33 3.81 20.46
CA THR A 282 1.25 2.96 21.66
C THR A 282 2.61 2.68 22.28
N MET A 283 3.66 2.53 21.48
CA MET A 283 5.03 2.36 21.96
C MET A 283 5.56 3.62 22.64
N ASP A 284 5.32 4.80 22.07
CA ASP A 284 5.69 6.09 22.64
C ASP A 284 5.00 6.29 24.02
N GLU A 285 3.71 5.95 24.15
CA GLU A 285 2.99 6.04 25.42
C GLU A 285 3.51 5.06 26.50
N VAL A 286 3.99 3.90 26.09
CA VAL A 286 4.60 2.90 27.00
C VAL A 286 5.97 3.38 27.47
N GLU A 287 6.77 3.99 26.61
CA GLU A 287 8.06 4.55 26.98
C GLU A 287 7.94 5.74 27.93
N ASP A 288 6.95 6.61 27.76
CA ASP A 288 6.68 7.76 28.65
C ASP A 288 6.21 7.34 30.07
N LYS A 289 5.67 6.13 30.22
CA LYS A 289 5.24 5.56 31.53
C LYS A 289 6.36 4.81 32.27
N LEU A 290 7.54 4.65 31.69
CA LEU A 290 8.69 4.06 32.36
C LEU A 290 9.34 5.12 33.28
N PRO A 291 9.77 4.76 34.54
CA PRO A 291 10.28 5.72 35.49
C PRO A 291 11.50 6.46 34.95
N ALA A 292 11.48 7.78 35.13
CA ALA A 292 12.52 8.71 34.74
C ALA A 292 13.89 8.26 35.24
N GLY A 293 14.77 7.90 34.31
CA GLY A 293 16.15 7.45 34.60
C GLY A 293 16.81 6.74 33.42
N ARG A 294 16.10 6.50 32.34
CA ARG A 294 16.66 5.98 31.09
C ARG A 294 16.49 7.01 30.00
N ASP A 295 17.62 7.43 29.47
CA ASP A 295 17.73 8.32 28.32
C ASP A 295 17.02 7.66 27.13
N THR A 296 15.74 8.00 26.95
CA THR A 296 14.97 7.66 25.75
C THR A 296 15.32 8.67 24.67
N SER A 297 16.58 8.70 24.24
CA SER A 297 16.88 9.35 22.97
C SER A 297 16.17 8.54 21.88
N ARG A 298 14.99 9.03 21.49
CA ARG A 298 14.23 8.58 20.34
C ARG A 298 15.16 8.39 19.15
N TYR A 299 14.80 7.49 18.26
CA TYR A 299 15.25 7.48 16.88
C TYR A 299 14.85 8.82 16.21
N GLU A 300 15.44 9.92 16.68
CA GLU A 300 15.54 11.13 15.89
C GLU A 300 16.56 10.82 14.81
N VAL A 301 16.10 10.12 13.77
CA VAL A 301 16.69 10.35 12.48
C VAL A 301 16.40 11.83 12.25
N GLU A 302 17.39 12.70 12.52
CA GLU A 302 17.39 14.04 11.98
C GLU A 302 17.21 13.85 10.48
N LEU A 303 15.97 14.02 10.02
CA LEU A 303 15.70 14.23 8.63
C LEU A 303 16.44 15.52 8.31
N VAL A 304 17.67 15.38 7.79
CA VAL A 304 18.53 16.50 7.45
C VAL A 304 17.73 17.39 6.53
N GLY A 305 17.22 18.48 7.09
CA GLY A 305 16.49 19.52 6.35
C GLY A 305 15.00 19.71 6.69
N THR A 306 14.45 19.07 7.73
CA THR A 306 13.08 19.40 8.18
C THR A 306 13.09 19.98 9.60
N PRO A 307 12.43 21.13 9.85
CA PRO A 307 12.35 21.73 11.19
C PRO A 307 11.24 21.07 12.01
N TYR A 308 11.42 19.79 12.39
CA TYR A 308 10.48 19.09 13.27
C TYR A 308 11.07 18.93 14.66
N SER A 309 10.69 19.84 15.56
CA SER A 309 10.91 19.69 16.99
C SER A 309 9.66 19.13 17.67
N LYS A 310 9.85 18.33 18.71
CA LYS A 310 8.78 17.75 19.57
C LYS A 310 7.78 18.77 20.12
N ASP A 311 8.18 20.01 20.28
CA ASP A 311 7.38 21.06 20.94
C ASP A 311 6.19 21.57 20.11
N SER A 312 6.11 21.23 18.82
CA SER A 312 5.01 21.65 17.94
C SER A 312 3.80 20.72 17.98
N VAL A 313 3.90 19.51 18.54
CA VAL A 313 2.81 18.52 18.60
C VAL A 313 1.88 18.76 19.79
N LEU A 314 2.36 19.38 20.86
CA LEU A 314 1.60 19.58 22.10
C LEU A 314 0.76 20.87 22.13
N GLN A 315 0.81 21.72 21.08
CA GLN A 315 0.05 22.97 21.01
C GLN A 315 -1.18 22.96 20.10
N ALA A 316 -1.52 21.83 19.49
CA ALA A 316 -2.83 21.70 18.85
C ALA A 316 -3.86 21.31 19.92
N GLY A 317 -4.40 22.32 20.58
CA GLY A 317 -5.46 22.16 21.59
C GLY A 317 -6.66 21.39 21.02
N ALA A 318 -7.22 20.52 21.84
CA ALA A 318 -8.49 19.86 21.57
C ALA A 318 -9.57 20.90 21.19
N PRO A 319 -10.41 20.62 20.20
CA PRO A 319 -11.57 21.47 19.93
C PRO A 319 -12.52 21.36 21.12
N GLN A 320 -12.72 22.49 21.81
CA GLN A 320 -13.83 22.65 22.71
C GLN A 320 -15.09 22.85 21.88
N ASP A 321 -16.18 22.21 22.38
CA ASP A 321 -17.58 22.40 22.01
C ASP A 321 -18.11 21.65 20.78
N THR A 322 -18.66 20.47 21.07
CA THR A 322 -19.75 19.86 20.30
C THR A 322 -21.06 20.61 20.58
N PRO A 323 -21.74 21.14 19.55
CA PRO A 323 -23.13 21.57 19.71
C PRO A 323 -24.03 20.34 19.65
N THR A 324 -24.83 20.16 20.70
CA THR A 324 -25.98 19.27 20.76
C THR A 324 -26.98 19.58 19.66
N LEU A 325 -27.43 18.55 18.97
CA LEU A 325 -28.54 18.57 18.03
C LEU A 325 -29.83 19.01 18.73
N GLY A 326 -30.34 20.17 18.35
CA GLY A 326 -31.68 20.65 18.66
C GLY A 326 -32.62 20.41 17.50
N ASP A 327 -33.84 20.05 17.85
CA ASP A 327 -35.01 19.69 17.09
C ASP A 327 -35.40 20.66 15.93
N PRO A 328 -35.89 20.18 14.78
CA PRO A 328 -36.22 21.03 13.62
C PRO A 328 -37.71 21.45 13.65
N THR A 329 -37.99 22.59 14.20
CA THR A 329 -39.24 23.33 13.87
C THR A 329 -39.06 24.81 14.15
N GLN A 330 -38.96 25.61 13.11
CA GLN A 330 -39.63 26.86 12.78
C GLN A 330 -38.84 27.75 11.86
N ILE A 331 -39.36 27.83 10.68
CA ILE A 331 -39.00 28.82 9.65
C ILE A 331 -39.87 30.05 9.89
N GLN A 332 -39.28 31.24 9.92
CA GLN A 332 -39.85 32.46 9.32
C GLN A 332 -38.84 33.62 9.35
N GLY A 333 -38.44 34.08 8.23
CA GLY A 333 -38.37 35.34 7.51
C GLY A 333 -37.73 36.54 8.21
N GLU A 334 -36.72 37.12 7.61
CA GLU A 334 -36.75 38.47 7.05
C GLU A 334 -35.37 38.91 6.53
N ALA A 335 -35.39 39.70 5.45
CA ALA A 335 -34.29 40.22 4.70
C ALA A 335 -33.58 41.39 5.43
N GLY A 336 -32.26 41.57 5.15
CA GLY A 336 -31.58 42.82 5.53
C GLY A 336 -30.07 42.81 5.36
N ALA A 337 -29.60 43.37 4.24
CA ALA A 337 -28.39 44.18 4.05
C ALA A 337 -26.98 43.68 4.40
N ASN A 338 -26.14 43.60 3.38
CA ASN A 338 -24.68 43.67 3.35
C ASN A 338 -24.08 44.82 4.17
N PRO A 339 -22.84 44.75 4.69
CA PRO A 339 -21.72 45.16 3.85
C PRO A 339 -20.41 44.32 4.03
N GLU A 340 -19.69 44.23 2.89
CA GLU A 340 -18.23 44.29 2.71
C GLU A 340 -17.29 43.77 3.81
N ASN A 341 -16.54 42.71 3.51
CA ASN A 341 -15.09 42.80 3.65
C ASN A 341 -14.33 41.77 2.81
N GLU A 342 -13.26 42.28 2.25
CA GLU A 342 -12.25 41.62 1.43
C GLU A 342 -11.55 40.46 2.17
N GLY A 343 -11.17 39.44 1.42
CA GLY A 343 -10.07 38.57 1.84
C GLY A 343 -10.19 37.11 1.43
N ILE A 344 -9.32 36.76 0.50
CA ILE A 344 -8.82 35.41 0.20
C ILE A 344 -9.57 34.63 -0.88
N GLU A 345 -9.28 34.97 -2.11
CA GLU A 345 -9.29 34.08 -3.27
C GLU A 345 -8.28 32.95 -3.10
N GLN A 346 -8.65 31.84 -2.48
CA GLN A 346 -7.87 30.60 -2.52
C GLN A 346 -8.69 29.30 -2.68
N SER A 347 -9.96 29.36 -3.12
CA SER A 347 -10.79 28.16 -3.27
C SER A 347 -11.21 27.82 -4.71
N GLY A 348 -10.85 28.62 -5.68
CA GLY A 348 -11.40 28.52 -7.07
C GLY A 348 -10.86 27.34 -7.90
N TRP A 349 -9.68 26.81 -7.61
CA TRP A 349 -9.12 25.72 -8.40
C TRP A 349 -9.53 24.33 -7.87
N MET A 350 -9.60 24.15 -6.55
CA MET A 350 -10.10 22.91 -5.96
C MET A 350 -11.57 22.64 -6.30
N ARG A 351 -12.40 23.69 -6.29
CA ARG A 351 -13.79 23.56 -6.73
C ARG A 351 -13.89 23.16 -8.19
N ARG A 352 -13.05 23.72 -9.07
CA ARG A 352 -12.97 23.32 -10.49
C ARG A 352 -12.47 21.89 -10.69
N VAL A 353 -11.54 21.43 -9.88
CA VAL A 353 -11.07 20.03 -9.90
C VAL A 353 -12.18 19.08 -9.39
N TRP A 354 -12.87 19.44 -8.32
CA TRP A 354 -13.99 18.64 -7.79
C TRP A 354 -15.21 18.65 -8.74
N ASP A 355 -15.52 19.75 -9.35
CA ASP A 355 -16.61 19.82 -10.35
C ASP A 355 -16.23 19.04 -11.62
N LYS A 356 -14.97 19.03 -12.00
CA LYS A 356 -14.48 18.22 -13.13
C LYS A 356 -14.47 16.73 -12.80
N ILE A 357 -14.11 16.35 -11.58
CA ILE A 357 -14.17 14.95 -11.11
C ILE A 357 -15.64 14.51 -10.99
N ARG A 358 -16.53 15.33 -10.43
CA ARG A 358 -17.97 15.03 -10.32
C ARG A 358 -18.64 14.93 -11.69
N ASN A 359 -18.35 15.84 -12.63
CA ASN A 359 -18.87 15.77 -13.98
C ASN A 359 -18.24 14.65 -14.82
N THR A 360 -17.08 14.14 -14.46
CA THR A 360 -16.47 12.97 -15.11
C THR A 360 -16.96 11.65 -14.52
N MET A 361 -17.43 11.65 -13.27
CA MET A 361 -18.00 10.48 -12.59
C MET A 361 -19.53 10.46 -12.56
N GLY A 362 -20.20 11.57 -12.91
CA GLY A 362 -21.63 11.78 -12.66
C GLY A 362 -22.57 11.75 -13.84
N ASN A 363 -22.10 11.63 -15.07
CA ASN A 363 -22.99 11.49 -16.22
C ASN A 363 -22.39 10.47 -17.18
N ASP A 364 -23.03 9.40 -17.26
CA ASP A 364 -23.28 8.47 -18.34
C ASP A 364 -23.21 7.04 -17.84
N TRP A 365 -24.36 6.49 -17.67
CA TRP A 365 -24.76 5.08 -17.73
C TRP A 365 -25.87 4.81 -16.72
N ASP A 366 -27.10 5.05 -17.16
CA ASP A 366 -28.30 4.43 -16.58
C ASP A 366 -28.20 2.92 -16.80
N ASP A 367 -28.49 2.15 -15.75
CA ASP A 367 -28.41 0.67 -15.71
C ASP A 367 -29.42 -0.03 -16.69
N GLU A 368 -30.11 0.70 -17.53
CA GLU A 368 -31.12 0.15 -18.46
C GLU A 368 -30.59 -0.23 -19.84
N ASP A 369 -29.39 0.16 -20.23
CA ASP A 369 -28.85 -0.12 -21.58
C ASP A 369 -27.92 -1.35 -21.65
N LEU A 370 -27.89 -2.18 -20.61
CA LEU A 370 -27.13 -3.42 -20.57
C LEU A 370 -28.05 -4.62 -20.26
N ARG A 371 -29.00 -4.91 -21.16
CA ARG A 371 -29.70 -6.20 -21.21
C ARG A 371 -29.36 -6.94 -22.48
#